data_0952ec7547d8005178ebdef455a5ea5f
#
_entry.id   0952ec7547d8005178ebdef455a5ea5f
#
_cell.length_a   1.000
_cell.length_b   1.000
_cell.length_c   1.000
_cell.angle_alpha   90.00
_cell.angle_beta   90.00
_cell.angle_gamma   90.00
#
_symmetry.space_group_name_H-M   'P 1'
#
loop_
_entity.id
_entity.type
_entity.pdbx_description
1 polymer ?
#
loop_
_entity_poly.entity_id
_entity_poly.type
_entity_poly.pdbx_seq_one_letter_code
_entity_poly.pdbx_strand_id
1 'polypeptide(L)'
;MGHKLFTLVCTAAFLALAFSNATAEVIDRIVATVNGHIILQSDWEDALRYKAFSTGRPLDSLTADDRKSALDGLIDQELLREQMRALDAPHSSPEQVDQRIAEIRKQYPSAENESGWRVVLQRYGLSEEELKSRVATELDLMGLVDSRLRPTVTIDNKSIESYYNQELLPQLRQSGGQNIPLAEVTGKIKELLTQKKITQLLTAWLQNLRAGSEIRAEALTSGSGGRSQ
;
A
#
# COMPACT_ATOMS: atom_id res chain seq x y z
N MET A 1 -58.46 12.99 41.43
CA MET A 1 -58.08 12.99 39.98
C MET A 1 -56.58 13.17 39.75
N GLY A 2 -55.78 13.65 40.70
CA GLY A 2 -54.35 13.92 40.54
C GLY A 2 -53.40 12.72 40.49
N HIS A 3 -53.75 11.62 41.22
CA HIS A 3 -52.84 10.45 41.29
C HIS A 3 -52.75 9.61 40.00
N LYS A 4 -53.82 9.59 39.18
CA LYS A 4 -53.81 8.84 37.90
C LYS A 4 -53.02 9.55 36.78
N LEU A 5 -52.92 10.89 36.85
CA LEU A 5 -52.15 11.67 35.90
C LEU A 5 -50.66 11.58 36.20
N PHE A 6 -50.28 11.52 37.49
CA PHE A 6 -48.87 11.40 37.91
C PHE A 6 -48.27 10.04 37.56
N THR A 7 -49.03 8.95 37.72
CA THR A 7 -48.59 7.59 37.31
C THR A 7 -48.45 7.44 35.82
N LEU A 8 -49.30 8.10 35.01
CA LEU A 8 -49.20 8.04 33.54
C LEU A 8 -47.96 8.78 32.99
N VAL A 9 -47.58 9.89 33.62
CA VAL A 9 -46.38 10.67 33.24
C VAL A 9 -45.10 9.93 33.63
N CYS A 10 -45.05 9.27 34.78
CA CYS A 10 -43.88 8.47 35.18
C CYS A 10 -43.68 7.22 34.33
N THR A 11 -44.74 6.56 33.88
CA THR A 11 -44.61 5.40 32.97
C THR A 11 -44.14 5.81 31.56
N ALA A 12 -44.57 6.96 31.05
CA ALA A 12 -44.10 7.48 29.76
C ALA A 12 -42.60 7.92 29.78
N ALA A 13 -42.15 8.49 30.93
CA ALA A 13 -40.76 8.88 31.11
C ALA A 13 -39.82 7.67 31.22
N PHE A 14 -40.27 6.55 31.79
CA PHE A 14 -39.48 5.31 31.90
C PHE A 14 -39.35 4.56 30.59
N LEU A 15 -40.34 4.68 29.69
CA LEU A 15 -40.28 4.06 28.34
C LEU A 15 -39.36 4.82 27.38
N ALA A 16 -39.09 6.12 27.62
CA ALA A 16 -38.21 6.94 26.78
C ALA A 16 -36.71 6.70 27.03
N LEU A 17 -36.32 6.08 28.16
CA LEU A 17 -34.92 5.75 28.46
C LEU A 17 -34.43 4.42 27.91
N ALA A 18 -35.30 3.61 27.28
CA ALA A 18 -34.95 2.30 26.74
C ALA A 18 -34.46 2.32 25.26
N PHE A 19 -34.28 3.51 24.65
CA PHE A 19 -33.52 3.62 23.43
C PHE A 19 -32.02 3.61 23.74
N SER A 20 -31.52 2.50 24.23
CA SER A 20 -30.11 2.20 24.26
C SER A 20 -29.63 2.36 22.82
N ASN A 21 -28.70 3.28 22.57
CA ASN A 21 -27.94 3.35 21.32
C ASN A 21 -27.30 1.98 21.12
N ALA A 22 -27.95 1.11 20.37
CA ALA A 22 -27.30 -0.03 19.78
C ALA A 22 -26.28 0.54 18.79
N THR A 23 -25.06 0.78 19.27
CA THR A 23 -23.91 0.95 18.37
C THR A 23 -23.86 -0.33 17.58
N ALA A 24 -24.22 -0.24 16.29
CA ALA A 24 -24.00 -1.35 15.38
C ALA A 24 -22.50 -1.64 15.42
N GLU A 25 -22.14 -2.78 16.03
CA GLU A 25 -20.77 -3.29 15.98
C GLU A 25 -20.47 -3.55 14.49
N VAL A 26 -19.61 -2.72 13.92
CA VAL A 26 -19.17 -2.92 12.53
C VAL A 26 -18.28 -4.14 12.56
N ILE A 27 -18.86 -5.30 12.24
CA ILE A 27 -18.10 -6.54 12.07
C ILE A 27 -17.27 -6.35 10.78
N ASP A 28 -15.94 -6.30 10.93
CA ASP A 28 -15.05 -6.17 9.79
C ASP A 28 -15.09 -7.46 8.95
N ARG A 29 -15.19 -7.30 7.65
CA ARG A 29 -15.40 -8.41 6.73
C ARG A 29 -14.05 -8.99 6.29
N ILE A 30 -13.96 -10.31 6.24
CA ILE A 30 -12.81 -11.01 5.63
C ILE A 30 -12.90 -10.85 4.10
N VAL A 31 -11.85 -10.30 3.47
CA VAL A 31 -11.77 -10.16 2.01
C VAL A 31 -10.81 -11.17 1.39
N ALA A 32 -9.84 -11.68 2.14
CA ALA A 32 -8.97 -12.76 1.72
C ALA A 32 -8.37 -13.49 2.92
N THR A 33 -7.85 -14.70 2.68
CA THR A 33 -6.96 -15.42 3.60
C THR A 33 -5.74 -15.94 2.84
N VAL A 34 -4.57 -15.90 3.49
CA VAL A 34 -3.30 -16.39 2.97
C VAL A 34 -2.68 -17.30 4.02
N ASN A 35 -2.60 -18.61 3.76
CA ASN A 35 -2.08 -19.61 4.70
C ASN A 35 -2.71 -19.51 6.11
N GLY A 36 -4.00 -19.17 6.18
CA GLY A 36 -4.72 -18.95 7.44
C GLY A 36 -4.62 -17.54 8.03
N HIS A 37 -3.74 -16.67 7.51
CA HIS A 37 -3.73 -15.25 7.87
C HIS A 37 -4.92 -14.53 7.22
N ILE A 38 -5.63 -13.71 7.99
CA ILE A 38 -6.86 -13.03 7.57
C ILE A 38 -6.50 -11.63 7.07
N ILE A 39 -7.03 -11.25 5.91
CA ILE A 39 -7.02 -9.88 5.37
C ILE A 39 -8.44 -9.34 5.47
N LEU A 40 -8.61 -8.24 6.20
CA LEU A 40 -9.88 -7.61 6.46
C LEU A 40 -10.22 -6.54 5.40
N GLN A 41 -11.49 -6.16 5.36
CA GLN A 41 -11.94 -5.06 4.49
C GLN A 41 -11.29 -3.74 4.90
N SER A 42 -11.12 -3.49 6.20
CA SER A 42 -10.40 -2.31 6.70
C SER A 42 -8.95 -2.27 6.19
N ASP A 43 -8.22 -3.39 6.20
CA ASP A 43 -6.86 -3.48 5.66
C ASP A 43 -6.82 -3.09 4.17
N TRP A 44 -7.81 -3.59 3.43
CA TRP A 44 -7.93 -3.30 2.00
C TRP A 44 -8.29 -1.84 1.73
N GLU A 45 -9.22 -1.25 2.49
CA GLU A 45 -9.55 0.16 2.39
C GLU A 45 -8.36 1.05 2.74
N ASP A 46 -7.58 0.67 3.74
CA ASP A 46 -6.33 1.35 4.12
C ASP A 46 -5.27 1.26 3.02
N ALA A 47 -5.14 0.11 2.38
CA ALA A 47 -4.25 -0.05 1.24
C ALA A 47 -4.68 0.84 0.05
N LEU A 48 -5.98 1.01 -0.17
CA LEU A 48 -6.51 1.91 -1.20
C LEU A 48 -6.24 3.38 -0.86
N ARG A 49 -6.43 3.80 0.40
CA ARG A 49 -6.08 5.15 0.87
C ARG A 49 -4.60 5.45 0.67
N TYR A 50 -3.75 4.51 1.06
CA TYR A 50 -2.31 4.64 0.87
C TYR A 50 -1.90 4.67 -0.61
N LYS A 51 -2.53 3.85 -1.46
CA LYS A 51 -2.31 3.88 -2.92
C LYS A 51 -2.69 5.24 -3.53
N ALA A 52 -3.84 5.79 -3.17
CA ALA A 52 -4.26 7.11 -3.61
C ALA A 52 -3.27 8.20 -3.16
N PHE A 53 -2.86 8.14 -1.88
CA PHE A 53 -1.85 9.02 -1.31
C PHE A 53 -0.51 8.89 -2.05
N SER A 54 0.06 7.70 -2.21
CA SER A 54 1.37 7.50 -2.84
C SER A 54 1.44 7.91 -4.31
N THR A 55 0.29 7.95 -5.00
CA THR A 55 0.16 8.37 -6.40
C THR A 55 -0.37 9.80 -6.56
N GLY A 56 -0.68 10.50 -5.46
CA GLY A 56 -1.27 11.85 -5.48
C GLY A 56 -2.66 11.92 -6.11
N ARG A 57 -3.35 10.78 -6.26
CA ARG A 57 -4.68 10.70 -6.90
C ARG A 57 -5.79 10.87 -5.87
N PRO A 58 -6.92 11.51 -6.25
CA PRO A 58 -8.12 11.53 -5.40
C PRO A 58 -8.66 10.11 -5.14
N LEU A 59 -9.23 9.88 -3.94
CA LEU A 59 -9.78 8.56 -3.55
C LEU A 59 -10.91 8.09 -4.46
N ASP A 60 -11.75 9.01 -4.92
CA ASP A 60 -12.88 8.74 -5.83
C ASP A 60 -12.46 8.40 -7.26
N SER A 61 -11.20 8.68 -7.63
CA SER A 61 -10.63 8.34 -8.94
C SER A 61 -10.11 6.90 -9.03
N LEU A 62 -10.15 6.14 -7.94
CA LEU A 62 -9.68 4.75 -7.93
C LEU A 62 -10.64 3.84 -8.69
N THR A 63 -10.10 3.11 -9.65
CA THR A 63 -10.83 2.18 -10.52
C THR A 63 -11.03 0.80 -9.87
N ALA A 64 -11.84 -0.05 -10.51
CA ALA A 64 -11.95 -1.45 -10.11
C ALA A 64 -10.60 -2.20 -10.19
N ASP A 65 -9.77 -1.88 -11.19
CA ASP A 65 -8.43 -2.45 -11.32
C ASP A 65 -7.49 -1.98 -10.21
N ASP A 66 -7.59 -0.71 -9.77
CA ASP A 66 -6.87 -0.22 -8.60
C ASP A 66 -7.26 -0.99 -7.33
N ARG A 67 -8.56 -1.27 -7.16
CA ARG A 67 -9.09 -2.05 -6.03
C ARG A 67 -8.58 -3.47 -6.03
N LYS A 68 -8.65 -4.14 -7.18
CA LYS A 68 -8.11 -5.50 -7.36
C LYS A 68 -6.61 -5.53 -7.08
N SER A 69 -5.86 -4.61 -7.68
CA SER A 69 -4.41 -4.50 -7.50
C SER A 69 -4.01 -4.23 -6.04
N ALA A 70 -4.81 -3.49 -5.27
CA ALA A 70 -4.56 -3.28 -3.85
C ALA A 70 -4.72 -4.57 -3.04
N LEU A 71 -5.76 -5.38 -3.32
CA LEU A 71 -5.94 -6.67 -2.67
C LEU A 71 -4.81 -7.65 -3.06
N ASP A 72 -4.48 -7.74 -4.34
CA ASP A 72 -3.35 -8.55 -4.81
C ASP A 72 -2.05 -8.16 -4.11
N GLY A 73 -1.83 -6.84 -3.92
CA GLY A 73 -0.67 -6.32 -3.20
C GLY A 73 -0.64 -6.72 -1.72
N LEU A 74 -1.78 -6.75 -1.04
CA LEU A 74 -1.86 -7.22 0.36
C LEU A 74 -1.56 -8.72 0.46
N ILE A 75 -2.06 -9.52 -0.48
CA ILE A 75 -1.74 -10.95 -0.55
C ILE A 75 -0.23 -11.15 -0.74
N ASP A 76 0.39 -10.45 -1.69
CA ASP A 76 1.83 -10.52 -1.94
C ASP A 76 2.64 -10.05 -0.72
N GLN A 77 2.17 -9.00 -0.07
CA GLN A 77 2.80 -8.49 1.16
C GLN A 77 2.77 -9.53 2.28
N GLU A 78 1.68 -10.26 2.47
CA GLU A 78 1.62 -11.31 3.50
C GLU A 78 2.53 -12.49 3.16
N LEU A 79 2.59 -12.92 1.90
CA LEU A 79 3.52 -13.94 1.46
C LEU A 79 4.98 -13.56 1.74
N LEU A 80 5.36 -12.31 1.48
CA LEU A 80 6.70 -11.82 1.78
C LEU A 80 6.96 -11.69 3.29
N ARG A 81 5.95 -11.29 4.09
CA ARG A 81 6.05 -11.27 5.56
C ARG A 81 6.31 -12.67 6.13
N GLU A 82 5.70 -13.70 5.60
CA GLU A 82 5.99 -15.07 5.98
C GLU A 82 7.46 -15.43 5.73
N GLN A 83 8.03 -14.99 4.61
CA GLN A 83 9.44 -15.18 4.32
C GLN A 83 10.36 -14.40 5.28
N MET A 84 9.98 -13.16 5.66
CA MET A 84 10.72 -12.37 6.65
C MET A 84 10.77 -13.08 7.99
N ARG A 85 9.61 -13.55 8.49
CA ARG A 85 9.51 -14.27 9.76
C ARG A 85 10.38 -15.54 9.77
N ALA A 86 10.41 -16.27 8.65
CA ALA A 86 11.20 -17.49 8.50
C ALA A 86 12.73 -17.25 8.46
N LEU A 87 13.17 -16.05 8.06
CA LEU A 87 14.58 -15.71 7.89
C LEU A 87 15.13 -14.82 9.01
N ASP A 88 14.30 -14.42 9.98
CA ASP A 88 14.66 -13.42 11.01
C ASP A 88 15.31 -12.17 10.39
N ALA A 89 14.67 -11.65 9.33
CA ALA A 89 15.21 -10.55 8.56
C ALA A 89 15.24 -9.25 9.38
N PRO A 90 16.28 -8.41 9.22
CA PRO A 90 16.39 -7.17 9.97
C PRO A 90 15.26 -6.19 9.58
N HIS A 91 14.81 -5.42 10.57
CA HIS A 91 13.83 -4.35 10.37
C HIS A 91 14.51 -3.01 10.06
N SER A 92 13.78 -2.15 9.36
CA SER A 92 14.20 -0.78 9.08
C SER A 92 14.31 0.05 10.36
N SER A 93 15.30 0.94 10.42
CA SER A 93 15.44 1.84 11.57
C SER A 93 14.45 3.00 11.51
N PRO A 94 14.11 3.61 12.67
CA PRO A 94 13.26 4.79 12.70
C PRO A 94 13.77 5.94 11.80
N GLU A 95 15.10 6.11 11.72
CA GLU A 95 15.73 7.13 10.89
C GLU A 95 15.51 6.89 9.39
N GLN A 96 15.54 5.63 8.95
CA GLN A 96 15.23 5.26 7.56
C GLN A 96 13.77 5.53 7.23
N VAL A 97 12.87 5.26 8.17
CA VAL A 97 11.44 5.55 8.04
C VAL A 97 11.20 7.06 7.93
N ASP A 98 11.78 7.84 8.84
CA ASP A 98 11.63 9.30 8.84
C ASP A 98 12.23 9.93 7.58
N GLN A 99 13.37 9.44 7.09
CA GLN A 99 13.98 9.88 5.83
C GLN A 99 13.05 9.58 4.64
N ARG A 100 12.48 8.39 4.59
CA ARG A 100 11.54 8.02 3.53
C ARG A 100 10.28 8.87 3.53
N ILE A 101 9.72 9.15 4.71
CA ILE A 101 8.59 10.07 4.87
C ILE A 101 8.93 11.47 4.40
N ALA A 102 10.14 11.97 4.73
CA ALA A 102 10.59 13.28 4.25
C ALA A 102 10.69 13.33 2.72
N GLU A 103 11.09 12.24 2.05
CA GLU A 103 11.07 12.14 0.58
C GLU A 103 9.66 12.15 0.01
N ILE A 104 8.73 11.39 0.62
CA ILE A 104 7.32 11.37 0.22
C ILE A 104 6.72 12.77 0.37
N ARG A 105 6.98 13.45 1.48
CA ARG A 105 6.48 14.80 1.77
C ARG A 105 6.87 15.82 0.69
N LYS A 106 8.07 15.70 0.10
CA LYS A 106 8.54 16.57 -1.00
C LYS A 106 7.67 16.50 -2.26
N GLN A 107 6.89 15.43 -2.43
CA GLN A 107 5.97 15.29 -3.57
C GLN A 107 4.71 16.13 -3.42
N TYR A 108 4.47 16.71 -2.24
CA TYR A 108 3.30 17.52 -1.91
C TYR A 108 3.70 18.97 -1.66
N PRO A 109 3.52 19.88 -2.65
CA PRO A 109 3.89 21.29 -2.48
C PRO A 109 3.20 21.98 -1.30
N SER A 110 1.98 21.51 -0.92
CA SER A 110 1.24 22.05 0.22
C SER A 110 1.75 21.56 1.58
N ALA A 111 2.72 20.64 1.62
CA ALA A 111 3.23 20.00 2.83
C ALA A 111 4.55 20.60 3.34
N GLU A 112 4.90 21.85 2.95
CA GLU A 112 6.14 22.52 3.37
C GLU A 112 6.22 22.69 4.88
N ASN A 113 5.08 22.91 5.56
CA ASN A 113 5.00 23.02 7.01
C ASN A 113 4.14 21.91 7.61
N GLU A 114 4.19 21.78 8.95
CA GLU A 114 3.47 20.71 9.68
C GLU A 114 1.94 20.79 9.53
N SER A 115 1.38 21.99 9.46
CA SER A 115 -0.07 22.15 9.27
C SER A 115 -0.51 21.69 7.88
N GLY A 116 0.24 22.06 6.85
CA GLY A 116 -0.01 21.61 5.47
C GLY A 116 0.16 20.10 5.31
N TRP A 117 1.19 19.53 5.93
CA TRP A 117 1.38 18.08 5.95
C TRP A 117 0.21 17.33 6.58
N ARG A 118 -0.27 17.81 7.74
CA ARG A 118 -1.44 17.24 8.41
C ARG A 118 -2.70 17.29 7.55
N VAL A 119 -2.91 18.40 6.84
CA VAL A 119 -4.04 18.53 5.90
C VAL A 119 -3.93 17.54 4.74
N VAL A 120 -2.71 17.30 4.20
CA VAL A 120 -2.48 16.27 3.18
C VAL A 120 -2.87 14.90 3.71
N LEU A 121 -2.37 14.49 4.87
CA LEU A 121 -2.70 13.18 5.44
C LEU A 121 -4.20 13.02 5.68
N GLN A 122 -4.85 14.03 6.28
CA GLN A 122 -6.29 14.02 6.54
C GLN A 122 -7.13 13.85 5.26
N ARG A 123 -6.69 14.43 4.12
CA ARG A 123 -7.38 14.27 2.83
C ARG A 123 -7.49 12.81 2.40
N TYR A 124 -6.51 11.99 2.76
CA TYR A 124 -6.47 10.56 2.46
C TYR A 124 -6.93 9.69 3.64
N GLY A 125 -7.37 10.29 4.75
CA GLY A 125 -7.77 9.56 5.95
C GLY A 125 -6.61 8.79 6.59
N LEU A 126 -5.39 9.34 6.50
CA LEU A 126 -4.18 8.75 7.09
C LEU A 126 -3.75 9.55 8.32
N SER A 127 -3.32 8.86 9.35
CA SER A 127 -2.54 9.42 10.45
C SER A 127 -1.03 9.33 10.16
N GLU A 128 -0.24 10.12 10.86
CA GLU A 128 1.21 10.05 10.75
C GLU A 128 1.77 8.72 11.26
N GLU A 129 1.15 8.15 12.28
CA GLU A 129 1.54 6.86 12.86
C GLU A 129 1.25 5.70 11.88
N GLU A 130 0.08 5.68 11.25
CA GLU A 130 -0.25 4.71 10.20
C GLU A 130 0.71 4.82 9.02
N LEU A 131 1.05 6.04 8.61
CA LEU A 131 2.03 6.25 7.54
C LEU A 131 3.40 5.71 7.94
N LYS A 132 3.89 5.99 9.15
CA LYS A 132 5.16 5.45 9.66
C LYS A 132 5.18 3.92 9.67
N SER A 133 4.12 3.30 10.17
CA SER A 133 3.99 1.84 10.19
C SER A 133 4.01 1.22 8.80
N ARG A 134 3.32 1.85 7.83
CA ARG A 134 3.31 1.38 6.44
C ARG A 134 4.66 1.54 5.77
N VAL A 135 5.30 2.68 5.93
CA VAL A 135 6.64 2.94 5.37
C VAL A 135 7.67 1.98 5.97
N ALA A 136 7.61 1.71 7.28
CA ALA A 136 8.47 0.72 7.90
C ALA A 136 8.28 -0.67 7.28
N THR A 137 7.03 -1.12 7.15
CA THR A 137 6.72 -2.40 6.50
C THR A 137 7.22 -2.45 5.06
N GLU A 138 7.03 -1.39 4.28
CA GLU A 138 7.50 -1.30 2.89
C GLU A 138 9.02 -1.40 2.81
N LEU A 139 9.75 -0.67 3.66
CA LEU A 139 11.20 -0.72 3.73
C LEU A 139 11.72 -2.10 4.13
N ASP A 140 11.10 -2.76 5.11
CA ASP A 140 11.45 -4.10 5.55
C ASP A 140 11.30 -5.11 4.39
N LEU A 141 10.18 -5.07 3.68
CA LEU A 141 9.93 -5.95 2.53
C LEU A 141 10.89 -5.66 1.37
N MET A 142 11.18 -4.38 1.11
CA MET A 142 12.18 -4.00 0.10
C MET A 142 13.58 -4.51 0.48
N GLY A 143 13.94 -4.40 1.76
CA GLY A 143 15.20 -4.94 2.30
C GLY A 143 15.30 -6.46 2.14
N LEU A 144 14.22 -7.19 2.44
CA LEU A 144 14.15 -8.63 2.19
C LEU A 144 14.38 -8.97 0.72
N VAL A 145 13.64 -8.31 -0.18
CA VAL A 145 13.72 -8.54 -1.62
C VAL A 145 15.13 -8.25 -2.14
N ASP A 146 15.70 -7.10 -1.74
CA ASP A 146 17.03 -6.69 -2.15
C ASP A 146 18.12 -7.66 -1.65
N SER A 147 18.10 -8.01 -0.37
CA SER A 147 19.08 -8.93 0.21
C SER A 147 19.03 -10.34 -0.39
N ARG A 148 17.85 -10.80 -0.78
CA ARG A 148 17.68 -12.12 -1.39
C ARG A 148 18.00 -12.15 -2.87
N LEU A 149 17.59 -11.14 -3.64
CA LEU A 149 17.64 -11.18 -5.09
C LEU A 149 18.86 -10.46 -5.68
N ARG A 150 19.29 -9.33 -5.12
CA ARG A 150 20.42 -8.55 -5.66
C ARG A 150 21.72 -9.37 -5.83
N PRO A 151 22.13 -10.24 -4.87
CA PRO A 151 23.33 -11.04 -5.03
C PRO A 151 23.28 -12.04 -6.20
N THR A 152 22.09 -12.38 -6.67
CA THR A 152 21.90 -13.31 -7.80
C THR A 152 21.94 -12.61 -9.16
N VAL A 153 21.93 -11.28 -9.18
CA VAL A 153 21.89 -10.49 -10.42
C VAL A 153 23.28 -10.13 -10.88
N THR A 154 23.62 -10.53 -12.11
CA THR A 154 24.83 -10.09 -12.79
C THR A 154 24.44 -9.37 -14.09
N ILE A 155 24.97 -8.16 -14.29
CA ILE A 155 24.79 -7.35 -15.50
C ILE A 155 26.15 -7.26 -16.20
N ASP A 156 26.23 -7.78 -17.41
CA ASP A 156 27.44 -7.76 -18.24
C ASP A 156 27.56 -6.44 -19.03
N ASN A 157 28.75 -6.16 -19.54
CA ASN A 157 29.02 -4.94 -20.32
C ASN A 157 28.20 -4.90 -21.61
N LYS A 158 27.95 -6.04 -22.23
CA LYS A 158 27.17 -6.14 -23.47
C LYS A 158 25.72 -5.67 -23.24
N SER A 159 25.14 -6.04 -22.11
CA SER A 159 23.78 -5.58 -21.70
C SER A 159 23.77 -4.07 -21.50
N ILE A 160 24.81 -3.51 -20.90
CA ILE A 160 24.94 -2.05 -20.67
C ILE A 160 25.04 -1.31 -22.00
N GLU A 161 25.92 -1.76 -22.90
CA GLU A 161 26.09 -1.18 -24.22
C GLU A 161 24.81 -1.29 -25.07
N SER A 162 24.15 -2.44 -25.02
CA SER A 162 22.86 -2.66 -25.70
C SER A 162 21.80 -1.65 -25.23
N TYR A 163 21.61 -1.52 -23.93
CA TYR A 163 20.68 -0.55 -23.37
C TYR A 163 21.02 0.88 -23.75
N TYR A 164 22.30 1.26 -23.67
CA TYR A 164 22.77 2.59 -24.06
C TYR A 164 22.44 2.92 -25.52
N ASN A 165 22.77 2.00 -26.45
CA ASN A 165 22.60 2.24 -27.88
C ASN A 165 21.12 2.14 -28.34
N GLN A 166 20.34 1.21 -27.77
CA GLN A 166 19.01 0.88 -28.26
C GLN A 166 17.89 1.62 -27.51
N GLU A 167 18.11 1.99 -26.24
CA GLU A 167 17.09 2.67 -25.45
C GLU A 167 17.49 4.10 -25.10
N LEU A 168 18.66 4.32 -24.47
CA LEU A 168 19.02 5.64 -23.93
C LEU A 168 19.31 6.67 -25.03
N LEU A 169 20.16 6.34 -26.01
CA LEU A 169 20.52 7.28 -27.08
C LEU A 169 19.31 7.71 -27.94
N PRO A 170 18.42 6.80 -28.35
CA PRO A 170 17.21 7.22 -29.08
C PRO A 170 16.32 8.14 -28.25
N GLN A 171 16.12 7.86 -26.96
CA GLN A 171 15.32 8.71 -26.07
C GLN A 171 15.93 10.12 -25.91
N LEU A 172 17.26 10.21 -25.73
CA LEU A 172 17.95 11.50 -25.66
C LEU A 172 17.77 12.32 -26.93
N ARG A 173 17.89 11.68 -28.10
CA ARG A 173 17.69 12.36 -29.40
C ARG A 173 16.27 12.86 -29.58
N GLN A 174 15.27 12.08 -29.17
CA GLN A 174 13.86 12.45 -29.24
C GLN A 174 13.51 13.63 -28.31
N SER A 175 14.15 13.70 -27.13
CA SER A 175 13.94 14.78 -26.15
C SER A 175 14.79 16.03 -26.44
N GLY A 176 15.60 16.05 -27.51
CA GLY A 176 16.52 17.16 -27.80
C GLY A 176 17.72 17.23 -26.83
N GLY A 177 17.96 16.18 -26.07
CA GLY A 177 19.06 16.09 -25.12
C GLY A 177 20.42 15.88 -25.82
N GLN A 178 21.49 16.28 -25.12
CA GLN A 178 22.86 16.05 -25.60
C GLN A 178 23.24 14.57 -25.44
N ASN A 179 24.09 14.06 -26.35
CA ASN A 179 24.67 12.74 -26.22
C ASN A 179 25.61 12.71 -25.00
N ILE A 180 25.29 11.90 -24.02
CA ILE A 180 26.10 11.67 -22.84
C ILE A 180 27.02 10.48 -23.12
N PRO A 181 28.32 10.55 -22.94
CA PRO A 181 29.23 9.42 -23.15
C PRO A 181 28.86 8.20 -22.30
N LEU A 182 28.97 7.00 -22.86
CA LEU A 182 28.65 5.74 -22.16
C LEU A 182 29.38 5.64 -20.80
N ALA A 183 30.64 6.06 -20.74
CA ALA A 183 31.44 6.00 -19.52
C ALA A 183 30.79 6.76 -18.33
N GLU A 184 30.11 7.87 -18.60
CA GLU A 184 29.48 8.70 -17.57
C GLU A 184 28.18 8.10 -17.04
N VAL A 185 27.53 7.25 -17.83
CA VAL A 185 26.22 6.66 -17.49
C VAL A 185 26.28 5.16 -17.19
N THR A 186 27.43 4.51 -17.40
CA THR A 186 27.62 3.07 -17.19
C THR A 186 27.10 2.60 -15.83
N GLY A 187 27.46 3.29 -14.74
CA GLY A 187 27.02 2.93 -13.39
C GLY A 187 25.49 3.06 -13.19
N LYS A 188 24.91 4.11 -13.77
CA LYS A 188 23.45 4.34 -13.72
C LYS A 188 22.69 3.29 -14.53
N ILE A 189 23.19 2.95 -15.73
CA ILE A 189 22.60 1.91 -16.58
C ILE A 189 22.67 0.55 -15.88
N LYS A 190 23.84 0.23 -15.29
CA LYS A 190 24.03 -1.02 -14.54
C LYS A 190 23.02 -1.13 -13.40
N GLU A 191 22.85 -0.08 -12.59
CA GLU A 191 21.88 -0.08 -11.48
C GLU A 191 20.43 -0.20 -12.00
N LEU A 192 20.08 0.53 -13.07
CA LEU A 192 18.75 0.42 -13.70
C LEU A 192 18.46 -1.01 -14.18
N LEU A 193 19.41 -1.63 -14.85
CA LEU A 193 19.27 -3.01 -15.34
C LEU A 193 19.20 -4.01 -14.18
N THR A 194 19.95 -3.76 -13.09
CA THR A 194 19.88 -4.55 -11.86
C THR A 194 18.48 -4.46 -11.25
N GLN A 195 17.90 -3.28 -11.14
CA GLN A 195 16.54 -3.10 -10.63
C GLN A 195 15.49 -3.76 -11.52
N LYS A 196 15.59 -3.59 -12.85
CA LYS A 196 14.72 -4.29 -13.80
C LYS A 196 14.79 -5.82 -13.60
N LYS A 197 15.97 -6.35 -13.37
CA LYS A 197 16.17 -7.80 -13.16
C LYS A 197 15.61 -8.26 -11.82
N ILE A 198 15.83 -7.48 -10.74
CA ILE A 198 15.24 -7.75 -9.41
C ILE A 198 13.71 -7.79 -9.52
N THR A 199 13.09 -6.83 -10.21
CA THR A 199 11.63 -6.80 -10.41
C THR A 199 11.13 -8.05 -11.14
N GLN A 200 11.84 -8.52 -12.18
CA GLN A 200 11.49 -9.76 -12.88
C GLN A 200 11.60 -10.99 -11.96
N LEU A 201 12.68 -11.07 -11.17
CA LEU A 201 12.90 -12.16 -10.23
C LEU A 201 11.87 -12.14 -9.10
N LEU A 202 11.51 -10.96 -8.60
CA LEU A 202 10.45 -10.80 -7.59
C LEU A 202 9.11 -11.30 -8.13
N THR A 203 8.75 -10.92 -9.36
CA THR A 203 7.50 -11.39 -9.98
C THR A 203 7.47 -12.92 -10.05
N ALA A 204 8.56 -13.56 -10.51
CA ALA A 204 8.65 -15.01 -10.56
C ALA A 204 8.62 -15.64 -9.15
N TRP A 205 9.29 -15.04 -8.18
CA TRP A 205 9.26 -15.52 -6.81
C TRP A 205 7.88 -15.43 -6.19
N LEU A 206 7.16 -14.30 -6.34
CA LEU A 206 5.78 -14.14 -5.89
C LEU A 206 4.83 -15.16 -6.55
N GLN A 207 4.99 -15.42 -7.84
CA GLN A 207 4.21 -16.47 -8.53
C GLN A 207 4.44 -17.84 -7.89
N ASN A 208 5.69 -18.18 -7.56
CA ASN A 208 6.01 -19.44 -6.89
C ASN A 208 5.44 -19.49 -5.47
N LEU A 209 5.53 -18.39 -4.70
CA LEU A 209 4.94 -18.31 -3.37
C LEU A 209 3.42 -18.49 -3.43
N ARG A 210 2.75 -17.81 -4.36
CA ARG A 210 1.30 -17.95 -4.56
C ARG A 210 0.92 -19.39 -4.93
N ALA A 211 1.68 -20.04 -5.81
CA ALA A 211 1.43 -21.42 -6.22
C ALA A 211 1.60 -22.44 -5.08
N GLY A 212 2.47 -22.14 -4.11
CA GLY A 212 2.72 -22.99 -2.94
C GLY A 212 1.87 -22.66 -1.72
N SER A 213 0.96 -21.67 -1.80
CA SER A 213 0.19 -21.15 -0.66
C SER A 213 -1.31 -21.37 -0.81
N GLU A 214 -2.00 -21.54 0.32
CA GLU A 214 -3.46 -21.57 0.36
C GLU A 214 -4.00 -20.14 0.39
N ILE A 215 -4.48 -19.65 -0.77
CA ILE A 215 -5.04 -18.31 -0.93
C ILE A 215 -6.53 -18.45 -1.25
N ARG A 216 -7.36 -17.83 -0.40
CA ARG A 216 -8.81 -17.71 -0.64
C ARG A 216 -9.13 -16.20 -0.66
N ALA A 217 -9.66 -15.70 -1.76
CA ALA A 217 -10.15 -14.34 -1.87
C ALA A 217 -11.64 -14.36 -2.19
N GLU A 218 -12.42 -13.58 -1.48
CA GLU A 218 -13.81 -13.39 -1.86
C GLU A 218 -13.88 -12.59 -3.16
N ALA A 219 -14.79 -13.01 -4.08
CA ALA A 219 -15.06 -12.22 -5.27
C ALA A 219 -15.50 -10.82 -4.80
N LEU A 220 -14.76 -9.78 -5.21
CA LEU A 220 -15.11 -8.40 -4.94
C LEU A 220 -16.39 -8.04 -5.73
N THR A 221 -17.54 -8.53 -5.25
CA THR A 221 -18.81 -8.08 -5.76
C THR A 221 -18.95 -6.62 -5.38
N SER A 222 -18.97 -5.76 -6.40
CA SER A 222 -19.28 -4.34 -6.28
C SER A 222 -20.50 -4.21 -5.38
N GLY A 223 -20.29 -3.69 -4.16
CA GLY A 223 -21.37 -3.43 -3.21
C GLY A 223 -22.30 -2.35 -3.74
N SER A 224 -23.17 -2.74 -4.65
CA SER A 224 -24.42 -2.05 -4.92
C SER A 224 -25.33 -2.39 -3.73
N GLY A 225 -25.24 -1.55 -2.69
CA GLY A 225 -26.18 -1.57 -1.60
C GLY A 225 -27.58 -1.34 -2.14
N GLY A 226 -28.28 -2.44 -2.42
CA GLY A 226 -29.70 -2.44 -2.67
C GLY A 226 -30.42 -1.95 -1.41
N ARG A 227 -30.79 -0.68 -1.37
CA ARG A 227 -31.98 -0.27 -0.63
C ARG A 227 -33.15 -0.98 -1.28
N SER A 228 -33.63 -2.02 -0.67
CA SER A 228 -34.98 -2.56 -0.91
C SER A 228 -35.89 -2.05 0.20
N GLN A 229 -36.97 -1.49 -0.23
CA GLN A 229 -38.11 -0.86 0.43
C GLN A 229 -38.62 -1.61 1.67
#